data_4e7a88bf60909035481abf2fb17c39a3
#
_entry.id   4e7a88bf60909035481abf2fb17c39a3
#
_cell.length_a   1.000
_cell.length_b   1.000
_cell.length_c   1.000
_cell.angle_alpha   90.00
_cell.angle_beta   90.00
_cell.angle_gamma   90.00
#
_symmetry.space_group_name_H-M   'P 1'
#
loop_
_entity.id
_entity.type
_entity.pdbx_description
1 polymer ?
#
loop_
_entity_poly.entity_id
_entity_poly.type
_entity_poly.pdbx_seq_one_letter_code
_entity_poly.pdbx_strand_id
1 'polypeptide(L)'
;MKTRFILSLVMLLTVLSVKAQEPVETKIFPTNRIIAPHRIEVTFSKTVHILFPSEVKYVDLGSYDIIADKATGAENVVRIKAAVKGFEGETNFSVITADGCFYSFNVVYKDEPAQLSIEMEDWLRENPMGGAADDRMFVKLKELGGETPLVVNRIMYTLYKKNKRDIRHIGCKKYGIQSLLKGLYINNDLLYLHTSIRNYSDVSFDIDYIRFKVVDKKVAKRTAMQESFVEPVRTYNRLTTVDGKAMARNVFVLPKLTLPDDKLLVVEIYEKGGALSLIHIADPTRP
;
A
#
# COMPACT_ATOMS: atom_id res chain seq x y z
N MET A 1 -7.93 -28.51 77.46
CA MET A 1 -7.20 -29.15 76.37
C MET A 1 -7.94 -29.04 75.03
N LYS A 2 -9.24 -29.25 74.94
CA LYS A 2 -9.99 -29.23 73.66
C LYS A 2 -9.97 -27.87 72.93
N THR A 3 -10.08 -26.76 73.67
CA THR A 3 -10.06 -25.40 73.09
C THR A 3 -8.72 -25.00 72.46
N ARG A 4 -7.60 -25.43 72.99
CA ARG A 4 -6.29 -25.17 72.46
C ARG A 4 -6.02 -25.95 71.14
N PHE A 5 -6.61 -27.15 71.08
CA PHE A 5 -6.52 -27.98 69.88
C PHE A 5 -7.32 -27.41 68.68
N ILE A 6 -8.49 -26.85 68.96
CA ILE A 6 -9.34 -26.20 67.97
C ILE A 6 -8.72 -24.92 67.48
N LEU A 7 -8.09 -24.13 68.35
CA LEU A 7 -7.37 -22.90 67.90
C LEU A 7 -6.18 -23.22 67.06
N SER A 8 -5.42 -24.30 67.39
CA SER A 8 -4.28 -24.75 66.55
C SER A 8 -4.72 -25.29 65.19
N LEU A 9 -5.88 -25.99 65.13
CA LEU A 9 -6.42 -26.52 63.86
C LEU A 9 -6.95 -25.39 62.96
N VAL A 10 -7.59 -24.36 63.55
CA VAL A 10 -8.05 -23.17 62.78
C VAL A 10 -6.87 -22.38 62.25
N MET A 11 -5.78 -22.23 63.02
CA MET A 11 -4.56 -21.55 62.59
C MET A 11 -3.83 -22.33 61.49
N LEU A 12 -3.87 -23.64 61.50
CA LEU A 12 -3.31 -24.49 60.44
C LEU A 12 -4.12 -24.41 59.14
N LEU A 13 -5.44 -24.31 59.23
CA LEU A 13 -6.35 -24.18 58.08
C LEU A 13 -6.21 -22.81 57.38
N THR A 14 -5.91 -21.74 58.12
CA THR A 14 -5.71 -20.40 57.53
C THR A 14 -4.37 -20.29 56.76
N VAL A 15 -3.34 -21.05 57.13
CA VAL A 15 -2.07 -21.08 56.45
C VAL A 15 -2.15 -21.81 55.10
N LEU A 16 -3.09 -22.76 54.94
CA LEU A 16 -3.28 -23.51 53.70
C LEU A 16 -4.08 -22.75 52.62
N SER A 17 -4.63 -21.58 52.96
CA SER A 17 -5.46 -20.79 52.00
C SER A 17 -4.70 -19.69 51.28
N VAL A 18 -3.40 -19.52 51.51
CA VAL A 18 -2.57 -18.60 50.71
C VAL A 18 -2.23 -19.31 49.40
N LYS A 19 -3.15 -19.26 48.45
CA LYS A 19 -2.77 -19.51 47.04
C LYS A 19 -1.75 -18.43 46.66
N ALA A 20 -0.50 -18.82 46.59
CA ALA A 20 0.51 -17.97 45.93
C ALA A 20 -0.01 -17.63 44.52
N GLN A 21 -0.31 -16.36 44.26
CA GLN A 21 -0.55 -15.90 42.91
C GLN A 21 0.76 -16.23 42.16
N GLU A 22 0.67 -17.15 41.20
CA GLU A 22 1.77 -17.39 40.30
C GLU A 22 2.20 -16.03 39.69
N PRO A 23 3.47 -15.66 39.74
CA PRO A 23 3.92 -14.41 39.15
C PRO A 23 3.51 -14.46 37.69
N VAL A 24 2.78 -13.44 37.24
CA VAL A 24 2.42 -13.28 35.84
C VAL A 24 3.76 -13.17 35.10
N GLU A 25 4.08 -14.20 34.34
CA GLU A 25 5.31 -14.26 33.55
C GLU A 25 5.24 -13.17 32.47
N THR A 26 5.89 -12.04 32.73
CA THR A 26 5.93 -10.92 31.77
C THR A 26 6.84 -11.33 30.63
N LYS A 27 6.26 -11.60 29.46
CA LYS A 27 7.02 -11.89 28.26
C LYS A 27 7.70 -10.62 27.75
N ILE A 28 9.03 -10.66 27.69
CA ILE A 28 9.84 -9.57 27.13
C ILE A 28 9.91 -9.74 25.60
N PHE A 29 9.63 -8.68 24.86
CA PHE A 29 9.79 -8.70 23.40
C PHE A 29 11.27 -8.84 23.04
N PRO A 30 11.65 -9.76 22.15
CA PRO A 30 13.03 -9.84 21.68
C PRO A 30 13.39 -8.56 20.89
N THR A 31 14.62 -8.08 21.06
CA THR A 31 15.08 -6.80 20.52
C THR A 31 14.91 -6.68 18.99
N ASN A 32 15.03 -7.78 18.26
CA ASN A 32 14.85 -7.82 16.80
C ASN A 32 13.38 -7.63 16.35
N ARG A 33 12.42 -7.61 17.29
CA ARG A 33 11.00 -7.33 17.03
C ARG A 33 10.56 -5.95 17.48
N ILE A 34 11.49 -5.15 17.99
CA ILE A 34 11.23 -3.77 18.40
C ILE A 34 11.66 -2.85 17.27
N ILE A 35 10.72 -2.06 16.75
CA ILE A 35 11.02 -1.02 15.77
C ILE A 35 11.61 0.16 16.53
N ALA A 36 12.88 0.46 16.29
CA ALA A 36 13.52 1.61 16.90
C ALA A 36 12.93 2.92 16.33
N PRO A 37 12.47 3.85 17.18
CA PRO A 37 11.96 5.13 16.71
C PRO A 37 13.10 6.04 16.25
N HIS A 38 12.83 6.85 15.23
CA HIS A 38 13.67 7.97 14.84
C HIS A 38 13.45 9.13 15.81
N ARG A 39 14.50 9.72 16.35
CA ARG A 39 14.39 10.90 17.21
C ARG A 39 14.42 12.16 16.37
N ILE A 40 13.43 13.03 16.55
CA ILE A 40 13.34 14.33 15.88
C ILE A 40 13.11 15.46 16.90
N GLU A 41 13.56 16.65 16.53
CA GLU A 41 13.36 17.88 17.28
C GLU A 41 12.34 18.75 16.56
N VAL A 42 11.39 19.32 17.29
CA VAL A 42 10.38 20.24 16.75
C VAL A 42 10.33 21.55 17.56
N THR A 43 9.86 22.60 16.91
CA THR A 43 9.65 23.89 17.58
C THR A 43 8.29 24.47 17.24
N PHE A 44 7.84 25.45 17.98
CA PHE A 44 6.60 26.16 17.73
C PHE A 44 6.68 27.12 16.52
N SER A 45 7.87 27.70 16.26
CA SER A 45 8.07 28.75 15.25
C SER A 45 8.45 28.25 13.87
N LYS A 46 8.97 27.02 13.74
CA LYS A 46 9.42 26.43 12.48
C LYS A 46 8.74 25.09 12.23
N THR A 47 8.62 24.70 10.98
CA THR A 47 8.06 23.41 10.56
C THR A 47 9.17 22.47 10.12
N VAL A 48 9.15 21.25 10.61
CA VAL A 48 10.02 20.17 10.15
C VAL A 48 9.29 19.43 9.03
N HIS A 49 10.00 19.15 7.94
CA HIS A 49 9.49 18.38 6.80
C HIS A 49 10.18 17.01 6.76
N ILE A 50 9.39 15.96 6.63
CA ILE A 50 9.88 14.59 6.50
C ILE A 50 9.40 14.06 5.14
N LEU A 51 10.37 13.71 4.28
CA LEU A 51 10.15 13.17 2.95
C LEU A 51 10.24 11.65 3.01
N PHE A 52 9.16 11.00 2.59
CA PHE A 52 9.10 9.53 2.53
C PHE A 52 9.30 9.04 1.09
N PRO A 53 9.82 7.83 0.89
CA PRO A 53 10.00 7.26 -0.45
C PRO A 53 8.68 6.95 -1.16
N SER A 54 7.58 6.84 -0.40
CA SER A 54 6.26 6.50 -0.91
C SER A 54 5.18 7.39 -0.30
N GLU A 55 4.01 7.43 -0.93
CA GLU A 55 2.85 8.20 -0.45
C GLU A 55 2.49 7.85 0.99
N VAL A 56 2.23 8.84 1.81
CA VAL A 56 1.80 8.69 3.20
C VAL A 56 0.31 8.34 3.24
N LYS A 57 -0.03 7.20 3.83
CA LYS A 57 -1.41 6.73 3.99
C LYS A 57 -2.01 7.08 5.34
N TYR A 58 -1.19 7.09 6.38
CA TYR A 58 -1.64 7.27 7.74
C TYR A 58 -0.60 8.01 8.58
N VAL A 59 -1.06 8.93 9.41
CA VAL A 59 -0.28 9.64 10.43
C VAL A 59 -1.04 9.55 11.73
N ASP A 60 -0.40 9.10 12.79
CA ASP A 60 -0.95 8.97 14.14
C ASP A 60 -0.10 9.73 15.13
N LEU A 61 -0.73 10.60 15.93
CA LEU A 61 -0.07 11.46 16.90
C LEU A 61 -0.29 10.93 18.31
N GLY A 62 0.78 10.81 19.10
CA GLY A 62 0.73 10.32 20.47
C GLY A 62 0.20 11.35 21.46
N SER A 63 0.29 12.64 21.16
CA SER A 63 -0.24 13.69 22.02
C SER A 63 -0.72 14.90 21.21
N TYR A 64 -1.42 15.83 21.89
CA TYR A 64 -1.80 17.13 21.32
C TYR A 64 -0.70 18.20 21.38
N ASP A 65 0.49 17.86 21.88
CA ASP A 65 1.64 18.77 21.95
C ASP A 65 2.26 19.03 20.59
N ILE A 66 1.96 18.22 19.60
CA ILE A 66 2.44 18.31 18.24
C ILE A 66 1.29 18.34 17.23
N ILE A 67 1.55 18.98 16.09
CA ILE A 67 0.68 18.98 14.92
C ILE A 67 1.47 18.39 13.77
N ALA A 68 0.92 17.37 13.11
CA ALA A 68 1.47 16.85 11.88
C ALA A 68 0.38 16.66 10.84
N ASP A 69 0.72 16.94 9.58
CA ASP A 69 -0.19 16.84 8.45
C ASP A 69 0.58 16.52 7.16
N LYS A 70 -0.10 15.95 6.18
CA LYS A 70 0.46 15.79 4.83
C LYS A 70 0.55 17.14 4.13
N ALA A 71 1.63 17.36 3.39
CA ALA A 71 1.76 18.56 2.59
C ALA A 71 0.79 18.54 1.42
N THR A 72 0.02 19.61 1.23
CA THR A 72 -0.93 19.72 0.11
C THR A 72 -0.20 19.64 -1.23
N GLY A 73 -0.58 18.69 -2.07
CA GLY A 73 0.03 18.46 -3.38
C GLY A 73 1.38 17.71 -3.35
N ALA A 74 1.82 17.23 -2.16
CA ALA A 74 3.00 16.40 -1.99
C ALA A 74 2.66 15.21 -1.08
N GLU A 75 2.12 14.17 -1.66
CA GLU A 75 1.54 13.02 -0.94
C GLU A 75 2.56 12.22 -0.10
N ASN A 76 3.84 12.40 -0.35
CA ASN A 76 4.94 11.73 0.35
C ASN A 76 5.66 12.62 1.37
N VAL A 77 5.10 13.78 1.72
CA VAL A 77 5.71 14.71 2.67
C VAL A 77 4.80 14.91 3.87
N VAL A 78 5.35 14.70 5.07
CA VAL A 78 4.71 15.07 6.34
C VAL A 78 5.36 16.35 6.88
N ARG A 79 4.53 17.31 7.25
CA ARG A 79 4.90 18.53 7.97
C ARG A 79 4.61 18.34 9.45
N ILE A 80 5.57 18.60 10.31
CA ILE A 80 5.38 18.50 11.76
C ILE A 80 5.94 19.73 12.48
N LYS A 81 5.25 20.19 13.52
CA LYS A 81 5.72 21.23 14.44
C LYS A 81 5.11 21.06 15.82
N ALA A 82 5.65 21.76 16.82
CA ALA A 82 5.03 21.83 18.13
C ALA A 82 3.71 22.62 18.06
N ALA A 83 2.66 22.08 18.67
CA ALA A 83 1.38 22.77 18.92
C ALA A 83 1.48 23.65 20.17
N VAL A 84 2.25 23.18 21.16
CA VAL A 84 2.48 23.87 22.43
C VAL A 84 3.93 24.32 22.49
N LYS A 85 4.16 25.59 22.78
CA LYS A 85 5.51 26.15 22.92
C LYS A 85 6.16 25.61 24.20
N GLY A 86 7.35 25.02 24.06
CA GLY A 86 8.12 24.53 25.19
C GLY A 86 7.48 23.34 25.92
N PHE A 87 6.76 22.46 25.21
CA PHE A 87 6.21 21.26 25.86
C PHE A 87 7.31 20.43 26.52
N GLU A 88 7.01 19.90 27.69
CA GLU A 88 7.95 19.10 28.46
C GLU A 88 7.84 17.61 28.11
N GLY A 89 8.95 16.91 28.21
CA GLY A 89 9.02 15.46 27.95
C GLY A 89 9.18 15.10 26.49
N GLU A 90 8.89 13.86 26.18
CA GLU A 90 8.94 13.27 24.85
C GLU A 90 7.56 12.77 24.45
N THR A 91 7.13 13.06 23.24
CA THR A 91 5.95 12.47 22.64
C THR A 91 6.34 11.64 21.42
N ASN A 92 5.38 11.04 20.74
CA ASN A 92 5.64 10.23 19.58
C ASN A 92 4.62 10.49 18.46
N PHE A 93 4.98 10.10 17.26
CA PHE A 93 4.03 9.87 16.18
C PHE A 93 4.49 8.73 15.29
N SER A 94 3.58 8.19 14.52
CA SER A 94 3.89 7.13 13.56
C SER A 94 3.32 7.44 12.18
N VAL A 95 3.97 6.90 11.16
CA VAL A 95 3.59 7.08 9.75
C VAL A 95 3.55 5.72 9.09
N ILE A 96 2.50 5.49 8.27
CA ILE A 96 2.39 4.34 7.39
C ILE A 96 2.34 4.85 5.96
N THR A 97 3.20 4.29 5.11
CA THR A 97 3.30 4.65 3.70
C THR A 97 2.61 3.63 2.79
N ALA A 98 2.33 4.00 1.55
CA ALA A 98 1.63 3.15 0.58
C ALA A 98 2.39 1.87 0.21
N ASP A 99 3.70 1.84 0.40
CA ASP A 99 4.55 0.66 0.29
C ASP A 99 4.46 -0.28 1.51
N GLY A 100 3.68 0.10 2.54
CA GLY A 100 3.46 -0.68 3.76
C GLY A 100 4.53 -0.51 4.81
N CYS A 101 5.48 0.38 4.62
CA CYS A 101 6.49 0.68 5.63
C CYS A 101 5.88 1.43 6.81
N PHE A 102 6.27 1.03 8.01
CA PHE A 102 5.89 1.68 9.27
C PHE A 102 7.10 2.43 9.83
N TYR A 103 6.94 3.72 10.04
CA TYR A 103 7.95 4.59 10.63
C TYR A 103 7.46 5.08 11.99
N SER A 104 8.32 4.94 13.00
CA SER A 104 8.07 5.42 14.36
C SER A 104 9.01 6.56 14.69
N PHE A 105 8.49 7.60 15.33
CA PHE A 105 9.25 8.79 15.70
C PHE A 105 9.03 9.14 17.17
N ASN A 106 10.11 9.45 17.86
CA ASN A 106 10.10 10.14 19.15
C ASN A 106 10.38 11.62 18.93
N VAL A 107 9.55 12.47 19.52
CA VAL A 107 9.54 13.92 19.28
C VAL A 107 9.84 14.67 20.58
N VAL A 108 10.81 15.55 20.54
CA VAL A 108 11.14 16.44 21.64
C VAL A 108 11.06 17.89 21.20
N TYR A 109 10.71 18.79 22.13
CA TYR A 109 10.74 20.21 21.88
C TYR A 109 12.17 20.75 21.94
N LYS A 110 12.49 21.65 21.02
CA LYS A 110 13.73 22.44 21.04
C LYS A 110 13.51 23.78 20.34
N ASP A 111 13.92 24.87 20.94
CA ASP A 111 13.74 26.21 20.36
C ASP A 111 14.41 26.34 18.98
N GLU A 112 15.60 25.76 18.82
CA GLU A 112 16.34 25.69 17.57
C GLU A 112 16.63 24.24 17.19
N PRO A 113 15.73 23.58 16.42
CA PRO A 113 15.95 22.22 15.92
C PRO A 113 17.15 22.15 15.00
N ALA A 114 17.95 21.10 15.14
CA ALA A 114 19.14 20.90 14.32
C ALA A 114 18.79 20.58 12.85
N GLN A 115 17.63 19.99 12.60
CA GLN A 115 17.20 19.52 11.27
C GLN A 115 15.76 19.97 11.01
N LEU A 116 15.55 20.63 9.88
CA LEU A 116 14.22 21.06 9.43
C LEU A 116 13.71 20.30 8.20
N SER A 117 14.57 19.51 7.58
CA SER A 117 14.21 18.65 6.44
C SER A 117 14.93 17.32 6.58
N ILE A 118 14.16 16.24 6.56
CA ILE A 118 14.63 14.87 6.77
C ILE A 118 14.13 14.03 5.61
N GLU A 119 15.01 13.26 4.99
CA GLU A 119 14.67 12.28 3.95
C GLU A 119 14.79 10.88 4.53
N MET A 120 13.74 10.07 4.35
CA MET A 120 13.71 8.69 4.79
C MET A 120 14.22 7.76 3.69
N GLU A 121 14.98 6.72 4.09
CA GLU A 121 15.55 5.74 3.16
C GLU A 121 14.46 4.98 2.38
N ASP A 122 14.70 4.78 1.08
CA ASP A 122 13.85 3.96 0.19
C ASP A 122 14.29 2.48 0.25
N TRP A 123 13.88 1.82 1.32
CA TRP A 123 14.24 0.43 1.55
C TRP A 123 13.74 -0.54 0.46
N LEU A 124 12.55 -0.31 -0.11
CA LEU A 124 12.01 -1.17 -1.20
C LEU A 124 12.79 -1.03 -2.49
N ARG A 125 13.32 0.15 -2.78
CA ARG A 125 14.16 0.38 -3.95
C ARG A 125 15.50 -0.33 -3.81
N GLU A 126 16.07 -0.31 -2.63
CA GLU A 126 17.34 -0.98 -2.31
C GLU A 126 17.18 -2.51 -2.23
N ASN A 127 15.99 -3.00 -1.85
CA ASN A 127 15.71 -4.42 -1.67
C ASN A 127 14.44 -4.87 -2.43
N PRO A 128 14.40 -4.80 -3.77
CA PRO A 128 13.20 -5.04 -4.56
C PRO A 128 12.66 -6.48 -4.45
N MET A 129 13.50 -7.43 -4.05
CA MET A 129 13.12 -8.83 -3.85
C MET A 129 12.83 -9.18 -2.39
N GLY A 130 13.09 -8.25 -1.45
CA GLY A 130 13.02 -8.51 -0.02
C GLY A 130 14.06 -9.58 0.37
N GLY A 131 15.17 -9.19 0.95
CA GLY A 131 16.18 -10.14 1.44
C GLY A 131 15.59 -11.07 2.50
N ALA A 132 16.07 -12.31 2.57
CA ALA A 132 15.65 -13.33 3.54
C ALA A 132 15.93 -12.95 5.02
N ALA A 133 16.61 -11.83 5.26
CA ALA A 133 17.03 -11.39 6.58
C ALA A 133 16.12 -10.30 7.20
N ASP A 134 15.08 -9.87 6.49
CA ASP A 134 14.23 -8.80 6.99
C ASP A 134 12.89 -9.34 7.45
N ASP A 135 12.83 -9.69 8.73
CA ASP A 135 11.62 -10.09 9.47
C ASP A 135 10.71 -8.88 9.76
N ARG A 136 10.86 -7.76 9.02
CA ARG A 136 10.00 -6.59 9.17
C ARG A 136 8.58 -6.94 8.81
N MET A 137 7.68 -6.73 9.75
CA MET A 137 6.26 -6.87 9.51
C MET A 137 5.77 -5.67 8.71
N PHE A 138 5.50 -5.88 7.41
CA PHE A 138 4.83 -4.88 6.60
C PHE A 138 3.36 -4.77 6.98
N VAL A 139 2.86 -3.56 7.00
CA VAL A 139 1.44 -3.30 7.29
C VAL A 139 0.59 -3.87 6.15
N LYS A 140 -0.48 -4.56 6.52
CA LYS A 140 -1.49 -5.02 5.56
C LYS A 140 -2.46 -3.88 5.28
N LEU A 141 -2.63 -3.54 4.01
CA LEU A 141 -3.52 -2.47 3.60
C LEU A 141 -4.87 -3.04 3.12
N LYS A 142 -5.96 -2.49 3.61
CA LYS A 142 -7.32 -2.91 3.25
C LYS A 142 -7.56 -2.81 1.73
N GLU A 143 -7.04 -1.77 1.09
CA GLU A 143 -7.14 -1.58 -0.36
C GLU A 143 -6.44 -2.67 -1.18
N LEU A 144 -5.51 -3.41 -0.57
CA LEU A 144 -4.80 -4.54 -1.17
C LEU A 144 -5.40 -5.90 -0.77
N GLY A 145 -6.69 -5.95 -0.41
CA GLY A 145 -7.35 -7.19 -0.01
C GLY A 145 -6.74 -7.83 1.25
N GLY A 146 -6.16 -7.02 2.14
CA GLY A 146 -5.46 -7.50 3.32
C GLY A 146 -4.06 -8.07 3.05
N GLU A 147 -3.52 -7.88 1.84
CA GLU A 147 -2.13 -8.22 1.52
C GLU A 147 -1.16 -7.10 1.91
N THR A 148 0.10 -7.47 2.07
CA THR A 148 1.15 -6.48 2.24
C THR A 148 1.59 -5.92 0.88
N PRO A 149 1.90 -4.62 0.77
CA PRO A 149 2.42 -4.03 -0.47
C PRO A 149 3.65 -4.74 -1.03
N LEU A 150 4.52 -5.28 -0.17
CA LEU A 150 5.69 -6.04 -0.59
C LEU A 150 5.31 -7.29 -1.39
N VAL A 151 4.32 -8.07 -0.94
CA VAL A 151 3.84 -9.26 -1.65
C VAL A 151 3.26 -8.86 -3.00
N VAL A 152 2.42 -7.81 -3.03
CA VAL A 152 1.81 -7.29 -4.26
C VAL A 152 2.89 -6.84 -5.26
N ASN A 153 3.89 -6.08 -4.80
CA ASN A 153 5.00 -5.61 -5.64
C ASN A 153 5.84 -6.78 -6.18
N ARG A 154 6.12 -7.80 -5.35
CA ARG A 154 6.85 -9.01 -5.77
C ARG A 154 6.11 -9.78 -6.85
N ILE A 155 4.79 -9.92 -6.72
CA ILE A 155 3.95 -10.57 -7.74
C ILE A 155 4.00 -9.76 -9.05
N MET A 156 3.76 -8.44 -9.00
CA MET A 156 3.82 -7.57 -10.18
C MET A 156 5.17 -7.65 -10.89
N TYR A 157 6.27 -7.54 -10.14
CA TYR A 157 7.62 -7.64 -10.67
C TYR A 157 7.88 -9.00 -11.34
N THR A 158 7.45 -10.09 -10.68
CA THR A 158 7.60 -11.45 -11.21
C THR A 158 6.85 -11.64 -12.53
N LEU A 159 5.61 -11.17 -12.61
CA LEU A 159 4.80 -11.21 -13.84
C LEU A 159 5.45 -10.39 -14.96
N TYR A 160 5.91 -9.18 -14.63
CA TYR A 160 6.60 -8.29 -15.57
C TYR A 160 7.90 -8.92 -16.10
N LYS A 161 8.72 -9.53 -15.23
CA LYS A 161 9.99 -10.20 -15.60
C LYS A 161 9.76 -11.47 -16.41
N LYS A 162 8.86 -12.34 -15.96
CA LYS A 162 8.50 -13.58 -16.69
C LYS A 162 8.01 -13.30 -18.09
N ASN A 163 7.30 -12.22 -18.29
CA ASN A 163 6.83 -11.74 -19.58
C ASN A 163 6.08 -12.82 -20.41
N LYS A 164 5.45 -13.79 -19.75
CA LYS A 164 4.72 -14.86 -20.39
C LYS A 164 3.43 -14.36 -21.01
N ARG A 165 3.02 -14.91 -22.15
CA ARG A 165 1.75 -14.66 -22.77
C ARG A 165 0.85 -15.88 -22.63
N ASP A 166 0.00 -15.87 -21.62
CA ASP A 166 -0.95 -16.95 -21.34
C ASP A 166 -2.27 -16.74 -22.12
N ILE A 167 -2.65 -15.47 -22.32
CA ILE A 167 -3.84 -15.07 -23.08
C ILE A 167 -3.43 -14.67 -24.49
N ARG A 168 -3.98 -15.35 -25.53
CA ARG A 168 -3.56 -15.15 -26.93
C ARG A 168 -4.52 -14.34 -27.78
N HIS A 169 -5.80 -14.27 -27.40
CA HIS A 169 -6.88 -13.75 -28.22
C HIS A 169 -7.53 -12.47 -27.70
N ILE A 170 -7.00 -11.89 -26.61
CA ILE A 170 -7.50 -10.61 -26.10
C ILE A 170 -6.50 -9.51 -26.47
N GLY A 171 -6.94 -8.61 -27.31
CA GLY A 171 -6.16 -7.47 -27.74
C GLY A 171 -6.82 -6.69 -28.87
N CYS A 172 -6.26 -5.54 -29.17
CA CYS A 172 -6.76 -4.67 -30.23
C CYS A 172 -5.54 -4.10 -30.99
N LYS A 173 -5.70 -3.90 -32.28
CA LYS A 173 -4.73 -3.20 -33.13
C LYS A 173 -5.48 -2.16 -33.96
N LYS A 174 -5.11 -0.90 -33.79
CA LYS A 174 -5.72 0.23 -34.46
C LYS A 174 -4.69 1.32 -34.70
N TYR A 175 -4.69 1.95 -35.86
CA TYR A 175 -3.82 3.08 -36.20
C TYR A 175 -2.31 2.86 -35.92
N GLY A 176 -1.82 1.64 -36.13
CA GLY A 176 -0.41 1.31 -35.87
C GLY A 176 -0.10 1.00 -34.41
N ILE A 177 -1.05 1.14 -33.49
CA ILE A 177 -0.88 0.77 -32.09
C ILE A 177 -1.57 -0.57 -31.82
N GLN A 178 -0.83 -1.50 -31.23
CA GLN A 178 -1.36 -2.78 -30.76
C GLN A 178 -1.29 -2.84 -29.25
N SER A 179 -2.40 -3.15 -28.62
CA SER A 179 -2.45 -3.42 -27.20
C SER A 179 -2.94 -4.86 -26.96
N LEU A 180 -2.30 -5.58 -26.05
CA LEU A 180 -2.57 -6.98 -25.74
C LEU A 180 -2.71 -7.17 -24.23
N LEU A 181 -3.71 -7.93 -23.81
CA LEU A 181 -3.73 -8.54 -22.49
C LEU A 181 -2.94 -9.85 -22.58
N LYS A 182 -1.78 -9.90 -21.93
CA LYS A 182 -0.88 -11.06 -21.94
C LYS A 182 -1.25 -12.12 -20.93
N GLY A 183 -1.79 -11.71 -19.79
CA GLY A 183 -2.19 -12.61 -18.72
C GLY A 183 -3.10 -11.91 -17.71
N LEU A 184 -3.96 -12.70 -17.10
CA LEU A 184 -4.83 -12.34 -15.99
C LEU A 184 -4.59 -13.35 -14.87
N TYR A 185 -4.22 -12.87 -13.68
CA TYR A 185 -3.91 -13.72 -12.55
C TYR A 185 -4.68 -13.24 -11.33
N ILE A 186 -5.01 -14.17 -10.45
CA ILE A 186 -5.74 -13.89 -9.22
C ILE A 186 -4.86 -14.30 -8.05
N ASN A 187 -4.71 -13.44 -7.07
CA ASN A 187 -4.13 -13.77 -5.79
C ASN A 187 -4.95 -13.09 -4.70
N ASN A 188 -5.56 -13.90 -3.83
CA ASN A 188 -6.52 -13.45 -2.82
C ASN A 188 -7.62 -12.56 -3.44
N ASP A 189 -7.82 -11.35 -2.94
CA ASP A 189 -8.84 -10.42 -3.43
C ASP A 189 -8.29 -9.40 -4.45
N LEU A 190 -7.25 -9.78 -5.20
CA LEU A 190 -6.62 -8.95 -6.21
C LEU A 190 -6.54 -9.64 -7.57
N LEU A 191 -6.77 -8.85 -8.62
CA LEU A 191 -6.64 -9.23 -10.02
C LEU A 191 -5.40 -8.55 -10.62
N TYR A 192 -4.47 -9.32 -11.16
CA TYR A 192 -3.25 -8.83 -11.80
C TYR A 192 -3.38 -8.95 -13.31
N LEU A 193 -3.38 -7.83 -14.01
CA LEU A 193 -3.46 -7.76 -15.46
C LEU A 193 -2.10 -7.40 -16.03
N HIS A 194 -1.46 -8.36 -16.71
CA HIS A 194 -0.23 -8.12 -17.45
C HIS A 194 -0.57 -7.69 -18.88
N THR A 195 -0.21 -6.47 -19.25
CA THR A 195 -0.53 -5.89 -20.56
C THR A 195 0.73 -5.48 -21.31
N SER A 196 0.60 -5.32 -22.63
CA SER A 196 1.65 -4.77 -23.46
C SER A 196 1.08 -3.87 -24.56
N ILE A 197 1.76 -2.77 -24.85
CA ILE A 197 1.45 -1.86 -25.93
C ILE A 197 2.64 -1.86 -26.87
N ARG A 198 2.40 -2.10 -28.16
CA ARG A 198 3.39 -2.02 -29.23
C ARG A 198 3.00 -0.95 -30.22
N ASN A 199 3.90 -0.03 -30.44
CA ASN A 199 3.78 1.01 -31.42
C ASN A 199 4.50 0.58 -32.71
N TYR A 200 3.77 0.44 -33.82
CA TYR A 200 4.30 0.11 -35.14
C TYR A 200 4.50 1.36 -36.00
N SER A 201 4.04 2.52 -35.53
CA SER A 201 4.28 3.79 -36.24
C SER A 201 5.69 4.32 -35.97
N ASP A 202 6.09 5.36 -36.70
CA ASP A 202 7.37 6.05 -36.51
C ASP A 202 7.26 7.18 -35.44
N VAL A 203 6.06 7.52 -35.02
CA VAL A 203 5.75 8.60 -34.05
C VAL A 203 5.49 8.02 -32.69
N SER A 204 5.94 8.69 -31.64
CA SER A 204 5.63 8.31 -30.25
C SER A 204 4.12 8.35 -29.99
N PHE A 205 3.64 7.40 -29.23
CA PHE A 205 2.26 7.31 -28.76
C PHE A 205 2.20 7.76 -27.30
N ASP A 206 1.69 8.97 -27.08
CA ASP A 206 1.55 9.55 -25.74
C ASP A 206 0.23 9.15 -25.12
N ILE A 207 0.29 8.46 -23.99
CA ILE A 207 -0.86 7.95 -23.28
C ILE A 207 -1.34 9.02 -22.29
N ASP A 208 -2.59 9.44 -22.44
CA ASP A 208 -3.25 10.31 -21.47
C ASP A 208 -3.64 9.53 -20.23
N TYR A 209 -4.47 8.49 -20.42
CA TYR A 209 -4.85 7.58 -19.35
C TYR A 209 -5.21 6.19 -19.87
N ILE A 210 -5.15 5.22 -18.96
CA ILE A 210 -5.65 3.85 -19.14
C ILE A 210 -6.76 3.66 -18.11
N ARG A 211 -7.97 3.32 -18.57
CA ARG A 211 -9.16 3.19 -17.76
C ARG A 211 -9.71 1.78 -17.81
N PHE A 212 -10.21 1.30 -16.69
CA PHE A 212 -10.91 0.03 -16.57
C PHE A 212 -12.38 0.30 -16.26
N LYS A 213 -13.27 -0.38 -16.98
CA LYS A 213 -14.70 -0.27 -16.74
C LYS A 213 -15.41 -1.60 -16.94
N VAL A 214 -16.47 -1.82 -16.19
CA VAL A 214 -17.40 -2.92 -16.38
C VAL A 214 -18.60 -2.42 -17.16
N VAL A 215 -18.92 -3.11 -18.26
CA VAL A 215 -20.03 -2.75 -19.16
C VAL A 215 -20.91 -3.95 -19.46
N ASP A 216 -22.14 -3.72 -19.88
CA ASP A 216 -23.06 -4.76 -20.33
C ASP A 216 -22.62 -5.36 -21.68
N LYS A 217 -22.65 -6.69 -21.83
CA LYS A 217 -22.37 -7.40 -23.09
C LYS A 217 -23.38 -7.07 -24.19
N LYS A 218 -24.66 -6.85 -23.82
CA LYS A 218 -25.75 -6.55 -24.74
C LYS A 218 -26.41 -5.26 -24.32
N VAL A 219 -26.46 -4.30 -25.21
CA VAL A 219 -27.20 -3.05 -25.03
C VAL A 219 -28.52 -3.19 -25.80
N ALA A 220 -29.65 -3.18 -25.12
CA ALA A 220 -30.97 -3.07 -25.77
C ALA A 220 -31.04 -1.69 -26.41
N LYS A 221 -31.58 -1.63 -27.63
CA LYS A 221 -31.62 -0.43 -28.54
C LYS A 221 -32.15 0.88 -27.91
N ARG A 222 -32.64 0.88 -26.69
CA ARG A 222 -33.24 2.04 -26.00
C ARG A 222 -32.91 2.17 -24.52
N THR A 223 -31.89 1.48 -24.03
CA THR A 223 -31.49 1.51 -22.61
C THR A 223 -30.19 2.23 -22.47
N ALA A 224 -30.03 3.08 -21.45
CA ALA A 224 -28.73 3.69 -21.09
C ALA A 224 -27.74 2.59 -20.69
N MET A 225 -26.54 2.64 -21.25
CA MET A 225 -25.44 1.75 -20.85
C MET A 225 -25.06 2.04 -19.41
N GLN A 226 -25.11 1.03 -18.57
CA GLN A 226 -24.59 1.14 -17.20
C GLN A 226 -23.10 0.83 -17.22
N GLU A 227 -22.27 1.84 -17.00
CA GLU A 227 -20.82 1.71 -16.89
C GLU A 227 -20.39 1.92 -15.44
N SER A 228 -19.54 1.06 -14.93
CA SER A 228 -18.89 1.27 -13.64
C SER A 228 -17.37 1.24 -13.81
N PHE A 229 -16.70 2.26 -13.29
CA PHE A 229 -15.24 2.37 -13.36
C PHE A 229 -14.58 1.56 -12.25
N VAL A 230 -13.43 0.98 -12.56
CA VAL A 230 -12.59 0.23 -11.63
C VAL A 230 -11.20 0.87 -11.62
N GLU A 231 -10.84 1.45 -10.51
CA GLU A 231 -9.53 2.09 -10.37
C GLU A 231 -8.46 1.05 -9.97
N PRO A 232 -7.29 1.04 -10.62
CA PRO A 232 -6.19 0.20 -10.22
C PRO A 232 -5.66 0.61 -8.84
N VAL A 233 -5.56 -0.33 -7.91
CA VAL A 233 -4.96 -0.08 -6.60
C VAL A 233 -3.44 0.02 -6.67
N ARG A 234 -2.81 -0.61 -7.67
CA ARG A 234 -1.35 -0.52 -7.95
C ARG A 234 -1.09 -0.67 -9.45
N THR A 235 0.00 -0.05 -9.88
CA THR A 235 0.49 -0.18 -11.26
C THR A 235 2.01 -0.32 -11.23
N TYR A 236 2.53 -1.37 -11.84
CA TYR A 236 3.96 -1.57 -12.07
C TYR A 236 4.34 -1.12 -13.48
N ASN A 237 5.37 -0.29 -13.59
CA ASN A 237 5.82 0.35 -14.83
C ASN A 237 4.71 1.15 -15.51
N ARG A 238 4.27 2.23 -14.85
CA ARG A 238 3.24 3.14 -15.40
C ARG A 238 3.74 3.76 -16.72
N LEU A 239 3.02 3.51 -17.80
CA LEU A 239 3.36 4.01 -19.12
C LEU A 239 2.70 5.36 -19.35
N THR A 240 3.50 6.33 -19.78
CA THR A 240 3.06 7.66 -20.25
C THR A 240 3.29 7.85 -21.74
N THR A 241 4.29 7.16 -22.30
CA THR A 241 4.66 7.25 -23.72
C THR A 241 5.18 5.89 -24.21
N VAL A 242 4.90 5.54 -25.44
CA VAL A 242 5.50 4.39 -26.14
C VAL A 242 6.12 4.92 -27.43
N ASP A 243 7.44 4.92 -27.50
CA ASP A 243 8.18 5.44 -28.65
C ASP A 243 7.83 4.72 -29.95
N GLY A 244 8.12 5.38 -31.09
CA GLY A 244 7.95 4.78 -32.39
C GLY A 244 8.72 3.47 -32.52
N LYS A 245 8.13 2.44 -33.17
CA LYS A 245 8.67 1.08 -33.32
C LYS A 245 8.97 0.33 -32.01
N ALA A 246 8.65 0.91 -30.85
CA ALA A 246 8.93 0.32 -29.54
C ALA A 246 7.76 -0.52 -28.99
N MET A 247 8.05 -1.26 -27.93
CA MET A 247 7.08 -2.02 -27.15
C MET A 247 7.31 -1.76 -25.67
N ALA A 248 6.24 -1.45 -24.97
CA ALA A 248 6.23 -1.28 -23.52
C ALA A 248 5.24 -2.24 -22.87
N ARG A 249 5.44 -2.52 -21.60
CA ARG A 249 4.64 -3.45 -20.80
C ARG A 249 4.34 -2.85 -19.44
N ASN A 250 3.23 -3.24 -18.84
CA ASN A 250 2.89 -2.90 -17.47
C ASN A 250 2.07 -4.02 -16.80
N VAL A 251 1.97 -3.94 -15.49
CA VAL A 251 1.09 -4.81 -14.71
C VAL A 251 0.20 -3.91 -13.87
N PHE A 252 -1.11 -4.07 -14.02
CA PHE A 252 -2.11 -3.42 -13.18
C PHE A 252 -2.62 -4.38 -12.12
N VAL A 253 -2.93 -3.86 -10.95
CA VAL A 253 -3.61 -4.58 -9.90
C VAL A 253 -4.95 -3.92 -9.66
N LEU A 254 -6.02 -4.66 -9.90
CA LEU A 254 -7.39 -4.23 -9.62
C LEU A 254 -7.90 -4.94 -8.36
N PRO A 255 -8.83 -4.33 -7.61
CA PRO A 255 -9.56 -5.06 -6.58
C PRO A 255 -10.36 -6.18 -7.24
N LYS A 256 -10.58 -7.27 -6.49
CA LYS A 256 -11.44 -8.38 -6.93
C LYS A 256 -12.80 -7.86 -7.34
N LEU A 257 -13.19 -8.23 -8.52
CA LEU A 257 -14.50 -7.93 -9.05
C LEU A 257 -15.14 -9.24 -9.53
N THR A 258 -16.43 -9.37 -9.24
CA THR A 258 -17.24 -10.44 -9.79
C THR A 258 -17.89 -9.91 -11.05
N LEU A 259 -17.64 -10.58 -12.18
CA LEU A 259 -18.25 -10.24 -13.45
C LEU A 259 -19.39 -11.24 -13.71
N PRO A 260 -20.65 -10.79 -13.66
CA PRO A 260 -21.79 -11.59 -14.12
C PRO A 260 -21.63 -11.94 -15.60
N ASP A 261 -22.32 -13.00 -16.06
CA ASP A 261 -22.23 -13.50 -17.44
C ASP A 261 -22.64 -12.49 -18.51
N ASP A 262 -23.43 -11.50 -18.14
CA ASP A 262 -23.89 -10.40 -19.00
C ASP A 262 -22.96 -9.17 -19.00
N LYS A 263 -21.86 -9.20 -18.24
CA LYS A 263 -20.90 -8.09 -18.12
C LYS A 263 -19.54 -8.41 -18.71
N LEU A 264 -18.80 -7.35 -19.06
CA LEU A 264 -17.42 -7.42 -19.57
C LEU A 264 -16.54 -6.41 -18.85
N LEU A 265 -15.30 -6.79 -18.59
CA LEU A 265 -14.25 -5.83 -18.20
C LEU A 265 -13.61 -5.25 -19.48
N VAL A 266 -13.69 -3.96 -19.62
CA VAL A 266 -13.14 -3.21 -20.74
C VAL A 266 -11.94 -2.41 -20.28
N VAL A 267 -10.86 -2.46 -21.04
CA VAL A 267 -9.66 -1.62 -20.85
C VAL A 267 -9.61 -0.62 -21.99
N GLU A 268 -9.69 0.66 -21.66
CA GLU A 268 -9.62 1.76 -22.61
C GLU A 268 -8.28 2.48 -22.47
N ILE A 269 -7.61 2.76 -23.57
CA ILE A 269 -6.35 3.51 -23.62
C ILE A 269 -6.60 4.74 -24.47
N TYR A 270 -6.36 5.91 -23.90
CA TYR A 270 -6.55 7.20 -24.58
C TYR A 270 -5.22 7.87 -24.88
N GLU A 271 -5.11 8.43 -26.07
CA GLU A 271 -4.00 9.23 -26.53
C GLU A 271 -4.14 10.68 -26.07
N LYS A 272 -3.04 11.27 -25.63
CA LYS A 272 -3.00 12.67 -25.20
C LYS A 272 -3.24 13.62 -26.38
N GLY A 273 -4.29 14.43 -26.30
CA GLY A 273 -4.65 15.37 -27.37
C GLY A 273 -5.15 14.72 -28.67
N GLY A 274 -5.32 13.40 -28.68
CA GLY A 274 -5.73 12.61 -29.84
C GLY A 274 -7.17 12.12 -29.79
N ALA A 275 -7.70 11.74 -30.94
CA ALA A 275 -9.02 11.09 -31.08
C ALA A 275 -8.95 9.56 -30.90
N LEU A 276 -7.76 9.04 -30.54
CA LEU A 276 -7.51 7.59 -30.47
C LEU A 276 -7.92 7.01 -29.12
N SER A 277 -8.93 6.16 -29.13
CA SER A 277 -9.17 5.22 -28.03
C SER A 277 -9.01 3.79 -28.52
N LEU A 278 -8.20 3.03 -27.79
CA LEU A 278 -8.04 1.58 -27.97
C LEU A 278 -8.87 0.88 -26.92
N ILE A 279 -9.77 0.00 -27.31
CA ILE A 279 -10.68 -0.70 -26.44
C ILE A 279 -10.33 -2.18 -26.44
N HIS A 280 -10.03 -2.74 -25.26
CA HIS A 280 -9.87 -4.17 -25.02
C HIS A 280 -11.07 -4.73 -24.28
N ILE A 281 -11.54 -5.86 -24.69
CA ILE A 281 -12.61 -6.58 -24.00
C ILE A 281 -11.97 -7.81 -23.34
N ALA A 282 -11.99 -7.85 -22.01
CA ALA A 282 -11.58 -9.01 -21.22
C ALA A 282 -12.83 -9.71 -20.67
N ASP A 283 -13.03 -10.96 -21.05
CA ASP A 283 -13.98 -11.86 -20.41
C ASP A 283 -13.19 -12.82 -19.52
N PRO A 284 -13.05 -12.55 -18.22
CA PRO A 284 -12.25 -13.38 -17.33
C PRO A 284 -12.87 -14.76 -17.06
N THR A 285 -14.10 -15.00 -17.52
CA THR A 285 -14.80 -16.28 -17.35
C THR A 285 -14.52 -17.27 -18.48
N ARG A 286 -13.84 -16.83 -19.55
CA ARG A 286 -13.42 -17.72 -20.65
C ARG A 286 -11.91 -17.96 -20.59
N PRO A 287 -11.47 -19.22 -20.39
CA PRO A 287 -10.06 -19.61 -20.41
C PRO A 287 -9.38 -19.37 -21.77
#